data_7d768d55550260e373f310ee61906555
#
_entry.id   7d768d55550260e373f310ee61906555
#
_cell.length_a   1.000
_cell.length_b   1.000
_cell.length_c   1.000
_cell.angle_alpha   90.00
_cell.angle_beta   90.00
_cell.angle_gamma   90.00
#
_symmetry.space_group_name_H-M   'P 1'
#
loop_
_entity.id
_entity.type
_entity.pdbx_description
1 polymer ?
#
loop_
_entity_poly.entity_id
_entity_poly.type
_entity_poly.pdbx_seq_one_letter_code
_entity_poly.pdbx_strand_id
1 'polypeptide(L)'
;MKEIDPSLEAYVEAEIIPRYAHFDRAHSTDHVRSVIDRSLALARRYDVDPDMVYVIAAYHDTGLAFGRERHHIDAGRILAEDAELRRRFDSERIATMREAVEDHRASSGHAPRSIYGRIVAEADRCIDTQTILRRTVQYGLAHCPALTREEHFARCREHLQHKYAEGGYLRLWLPESDNARQLAELREAIRDRERLRRLFDAIFDAETSGSAGGTPDRTEAGEAAEAR
;
A
#
# COMPACT_ATOMS: atom_id res chain seq x y z
N MET A 1 15.87 16.45 -11.09
CA MET A 1 16.03 15.90 -9.72
C MET A 1 17.43 15.30 -9.64
N LYS A 2 18.14 15.47 -8.53
CA LYS A 2 19.44 14.82 -8.27
C LYS A 2 19.26 13.30 -8.37
N GLU A 3 20.25 12.58 -8.87
CA GLU A 3 20.29 11.11 -8.82
C GLU A 3 20.47 10.63 -7.37
N ILE A 4 19.99 9.42 -7.07
CA ILE A 4 20.20 8.77 -5.77
C ILE A 4 21.70 8.52 -5.57
N ASP A 5 22.19 8.72 -4.36
CA ASP A 5 23.58 8.38 -4.01
C ASP A 5 23.82 6.88 -4.25
N PRO A 6 24.74 6.48 -5.17
CA PRO A 6 24.95 5.08 -5.50
C PRO A 6 25.37 4.20 -4.30
N SER A 7 26.06 4.80 -3.31
CA SER A 7 26.47 4.04 -2.11
C SER A 7 25.33 3.84 -1.13
N LEU A 8 24.34 4.75 -1.11
CA LEU A 8 23.09 4.58 -0.37
C LEU A 8 22.21 3.53 -1.03
N GLU A 9 22.08 3.59 -2.36
CA GLU A 9 21.34 2.60 -3.14
C GLU A 9 21.90 1.19 -2.94
N ALA A 10 23.23 1.02 -3.04
CA ALA A 10 23.90 -0.26 -2.81
C ALA A 10 23.63 -0.81 -1.39
N TYR A 11 23.64 0.05 -0.39
CA TYR A 11 23.31 -0.34 0.98
C TYR A 11 21.87 -0.82 1.12
N VAL A 12 20.92 -0.05 0.63
CA VAL A 12 19.50 -0.39 0.72
C VAL A 12 19.17 -1.69 -0.04
N GLU A 13 19.75 -1.87 -1.23
CA GLU A 13 19.59 -3.09 -2.03
C GLU A 13 20.19 -4.32 -1.35
N ALA A 14 21.29 -4.18 -0.61
CA ALA A 14 21.94 -5.30 0.06
C ALA A 14 21.28 -5.66 1.41
N GLU A 15 20.82 -4.66 2.18
CA GLU A 15 20.45 -4.86 3.59
C GLU A 15 18.95 -4.70 3.87
N ILE A 16 18.22 -3.94 3.06
CA ILE A 16 16.83 -3.60 3.34
C ILE A 16 15.86 -4.36 2.41
N ILE A 17 16.08 -4.29 1.11
CA ILE A 17 15.20 -4.93 0.13
C ILE A 17 15.06 -6.44 0.35
N PRO A 18 16.13 -7.21 0.71
CA PRO A 18 15.99 -8.65 0.96
C PRO A 18 15.06 -9.01 2.12
N ARG A 19 14.79 -8.10 3.07
CA ARG A 19 13.88 -8.34 4.19
C ARG A 19 12.44 -8.61 3.72
N TYR A 20 12.05 -8.04 2.59
CA TYR A 20 10.73 -8.19 1.98
C TYR A 20 10.45 -9.59 1.42
N ALA A 21 11.49 -10.40 1.19
CA ALA A 21 11.32 -11.78 0.75
C ALA A 21 10.63 -12.69 1.79
N HIS A 22 10.57 -12.25 3.05
CA HIS A 22 9.94 -12.97 4.15
C HIS A 22 8.52 -12.49 4.49
N PHE A 23 8.02 -11.46 3.80
CA PHE A 23 6.67 -10.94 4.01
C PHE A 23 5.67 -11.63 3.09
N ASP A 24 4.37 -11.37 3.30
CA ASP A 24 3.33 -11.90 2.46
C ASP A 24 3.39 -11.33 1.02
N ARG A 25 2.61 -11.92 0.12
CA ARG A 25 2.61 -11.55 -1.30
C ARG A 25 2.26 -10.09 -1.55
N ALA A 26 1.42 -9.49 -0.69
CA ALA A 26 1.01 -8.09 -0.84
C ALA A 26 2.13 -7.11 -0.49
N HIS A 27 3.11 -7.55 0.32
CA HIS A 27 4.25 -6.76 0.81
C HIS A 27 5.59 -7.36 0.35
N SER A 28 5.61 -7.91 -0.87
CA SER A 28 6.77 -8.57 -1.48
C SER A 28 7.84 -7.58 -1.93
N THR A 29 8.98 -8.13 -2.37
CA THR A 29 10.05 -7.34 -3.02
C THR A 29 9.55 -6.55 -4.23
N ASP A 30 8.60 -7.09 -5.01
CA ASP A 30 8.01 -6.36 -6.15
C ASP A 30 7.16 -5.18 -5.68
N HIS A 31 6.46 -5.32 -4.55
CA HIS A 31 5.70 -4.23 -3.95
C HIS A 31 6.62 -3.06 -3.56
N VAL A 32 7.65 -3.32 -2.74
CA VAL A 32 8.54 -2.24 -2.30
C VAL A 32 9.26 -1.55 -3.46
N ARG A 33 9.69 -2.29 -4.49
CA ARG A 33 10.27 -1.70 -5.71
C ARG A 33 9.26 -0.79 -6.43
N SER A 34 8.02 -1.24 -6.57
CA SER A 34 6.94 -0.43 -7.15
C SER A 34 6.65 0.84 -6.33
N VAL A 35 6.71 0.77 -4.99
CA VAL A 35 6.55 1.95 -4.12
C VAL A 35 7.72 2.92 -4.29
N ILE A 36 8.96 2.42 -4.36
CA ILE A 36 10.15 3.23 -4.63
C ILE A 36 10.00 3.97 -5.95
N ASP A 37 9.72 3.27 -7.05
CA ASP A 37 9.60 3.86 -8.39
C ASP A 37 8.53 4.95 -8.44
N ARG A 38 7.35 4.67 -7.86
CA ARG A 38 6.26 5.64 -7.80
C ARG A 38 6.58 6.83 -6.91
N SER A 39 7.23 6.60 -5.76
CA SER A 39 7.65 7.69 -4.87
C SER A 39 8.64 8.63 -5.56
N LEU A 40 9.63 8.09 -6.25
CA LEU A 40 10.61 8.87 -7.00
C LEU A 40 9.97 9.60 -8.19
N ALA A 41 9.01 8.98 -8.87
CA ALA A 41 8.27 9.62 -9.95
C ALA A 41 7.44 10.81 -9.45
N LEU A 42 6.74 10.67 -8.32
CA LEU A 42 6.00 11.74 -7.67
C LEU A 42 6.93 12.86 -7.17
N ALA A 43 8.04 12.48 -6.54
CA ALA A 43 9.04 13.41 -5.98
C ALA A 43 9.58 14.42 -7.01
N ARG A 44 9.61 14.08 -8.31
CA ARG A 44 10.05 14.99 -9.38
C ARG A 44 9.25 16.30 -9.48
N ARG A 45 8.07 16.32 -8.88
CA ARG A 45 7.16 17.48 -8.90
C ARG A 45 7.32 18.39 -7.69
N TYR A 46 8.20 18.03 -6.74
CA TYR A 46 8.37 18.73 -5.48
C TYR A 46 9.85 19.02 -5.22
N ASP A 47 10.10 20.05 -4.42
CA ASP A 47 11.45 20.36 -3.91
C ASP A 47 11.72 19.48 -2.67
N VAL A 48 12.22 18.27 -2.93
CA VAL A 48 12.53 17.25 -1.91
C VAL A 48 13.85 16.57 -2.21
N ASP A 49 14.50 16.07 -1.19
CA ASP A 49 15.72 15.27 -1.30
C ASP A 49 15.35 13.84 -1.78
N PRO A 50 15.79 13.42 -2.98
CA PRO A 50 15.47 12.11 -3.52
C PRO A 50 16.06 10.96 -2.69
N ASP A 51 17.21 11.16 -2.05
CA ASP A 51 17.82 10.16 -1.18
C ASP A 51 16.90 9.86 0.02
N MET A 52 16.27 10.90 0.60
CA MET A 52 15.28 10.72 1.68
C MET A 52 14.03 10.00 1.19
N VAL A 53 13.49 10.38 0.02
CA VAL A 53 12.30 9.73 -0.57
C VAL A 53 12.57 8.24 -0.81
N TYR A 54 13.73 7.91 -1.38
CA TYR A 54 14.15 6.54 -1.63
C TYR A 54 14.21 5.71 -0.34
N VAL A 55 14.87 6.25 0.70
CA VAL A 55 14.97 5.58 2.01
C VAL A 55 13.60 5.35 2.64
N ILE A 56 12.73 6.38 2.66
CA ILE A 56 11.40 6.27 3.26
C ILE A 56 10.60 5.17 2.55
N ALA A 57 10.61 5.16 1.22
CA ALA A 57 9.91 4.16 0.42
C ALA A 57 10.47 2.74 0.65
N ALA A 58 11.80 2.60 0.78
CA ALA A 58 12.43 1.31 1.04
C ALA A 58 12.14 0.75 2.44
N TYR A 59 11.93 1.62 3.44
CA TYR A 59 11.72 1.21 4.84
C TYR A 59 10.26 1.08 5.25
N HIS A 60 9.29 1.59 4.47
CA HIS A 60 7.90 1.82 4.92
C HIS A 60 7.26 0.61 5.60
N ASP A 61 7.49 -0.59 5.09
CA ASP A 61 6.89 -1.84 5.56
C ASP A 61 7.83 -2.76 6.34
N THR A 62 9.09 -2.36 6.60
CA THR A 62 10.07 -3.19 7.32
C THR A 62 9.59 -3.63 8.70
N GLY A 63 8.70 -2.88 9.32
CA GLY A 63 8.09 -3.19 10.61
C GLY A 63 7.14 -4.38 10.60
N LEU A 64 6.72 -4.89 9.42
CA LEU A 64 5.92 -6.12 9.30
C LEU A 64 6.60 -7.34 9.92
N ALA A 65 7.93 -7.31 10.07
CA ALA A 65 8.67 -8.33 10.81
C ALA A 65 8.19 -8.49 12.28
N PHE A 66 7.54 -7.47 12.85
CA PHE A 66 7.00 -7.46 14.22
C PHE A 66 5.46 -7.56 14.26
N GLY A 67 4.81 -7.74 13.11
CA GLY A 67 3.37 -7.86 12.97
C GLY A 67 2.70 -6.61 12.37
N ARG A 68 1.44 -6.77 11.95
CA ARG A 68 0.73 -5.76 11.14
C ARG A 68 0.20 -4.58 11.93
N GLU A 69 -0.18 -4.77 13.18
CA GLU A 69 -0.91 -3.77 13.96
C GLU A 69 -0.14 -2.44 14.08
N ARG A 70 1.15 -2.52 14.33
CA ARG A 70 2.04 -1.36 14.55
C ARG A 70 3.19 -1.27 13.57
N HIS A 71 3.11 -1.97 12.42
CA HIS A 71 4.21 -2.06 11.45
C HIS A 71 4.78 -0.69 11.06
N HIS A 72 3.95 0.33 10.86
CA HIS A 72 4.37 1.68 10.51
C HIS A 72 5.23 2.34 11.59
N ILE A 73 4.89 2.15 12.88
CA ILE A 73 5.68 2.66 14.01
C ILE A 73 6.98 1.89 14.13
N ASP A 74 6.94 0.56 14.01
CA ASP A 74 8.13 -0.28 14.08
C ASP A 74 9.07 -0.03 12.91
N ALA A 75 8.54 0.20 11.70
CA ALA A 75 9.33 0.59 10.54
C ALA A 75 10.04 1.95 10.75
N GLY A 76 9.32 2.94 11.28
CA GLY A 76 9.90 4.24 11.64
C GLY A 76 11.03 4.09 12.68
N ARG A 77 10.86 3.22 13.68
CA ARG A 77 11.90 2.91 14.66
C ARG A 77 13.12 2.24 14.01
N ILE A 78 12.91 1.23 13.16
CA ILE A 78 13.99 0.55 12.43
C ILE A 78 14.81 1.56 11.62
N LEU A 79 14.16 2.44 10.88
CA LEU A 79 14.83 3.50 10.12
C LEU A 79 15.64 4.42 11.04
N ALA A 80 15.03 4.90 12.11
CA ALA A 80 15.67 5.85 13.01
C ALA A 80 16.85 5.26 13.81
N GLU A 81 16.86 3.95 14.05
CA GLU A 81 17.95 3.24 14.75
C GLU A 81 19.05 2.76 13.80
N ASP A 82 18.86 2.86 12.47
CA ASP A 82 19.84 2.40 11.49
C ASP A 82 21.13 3.22 11.54
N ALA A 83 22.24 2.54 11.85
CA ALA A 83 23.53 3.18 12.04
C ALA A 83 24.12 3.74 10.74
N GLU A 84 23.83 3.11 9.58
CA GLU A 84 24.29 3.61 8.29
C GLU A 84 23.56 4.88 7.89
N LEU A 85 22.24 4.94 8.11
CA LEU A 85 21.46 6.15 7.84
C LEU A 85 21.90 7.30 8.76
N ARG A 86 22.17 7.04 10.03
CA ARG A 86 22.66 8.05 10.99
C ARG A 86 24.06 8.62 10.65
N ARG A 87 24.85 7.90 9.85
CA ARG A 87 26.13 8.44 9.35
C ARG A 87 25.93 9.34 8.13
N ARG A 88 24.85 9.15 7.36
CA ARG A 88 24.57 9.85 6.09
C ARG A 88 23.69 11.07 6.28
N PHE A 89 22.76 11.00 7.23
CA PHE A 89 21.77 12.03 7.47
C PHE A 89 21.87 12.58 8.89
N ASP A 90 21.68 13.89 9.03
CA ASP A 90 21.57 14.52 10.34
C ASP A 90 20.29 14.09 11.09
N SER A 91 20.20 14.47 12.36
CA SER A 91 19.10 14.06 13.23
C SER A 91 17.74 14.61 12.80
N GLU A 92 17.70 15.78 12.15
CA GLU A 92 16.45 16.39 11.66
C GLU A 92 15.90 15.62 10.45
N ARG A 93 16.78 15.26 9.51
CA ARG A 93 16.42 14.41 8.36
C ARG A 93 15.98 13.02 8.79
N ILE A 94 16.68 12.39 9.75
CA ILE A 94 16.26 11.10 10.32
C ILE A 94 14.87 11.21 10.96
N ALA A 95 14.60 12.25 11.73
CA ALA A 95 13.28 12.47 12.33
C ALA A 95 12.20 12.63 11.27
N THR A 96 12.45 13.42 10.23
CA THR A 96 11.52 13.63 9.10
C THR A 96 11.23 12.32 8.35
N MET A 97 12.27 11.52 8.08
CA MET A 97 12.10 10.22 7.41
C MET A 97 11.33 9.22 8.26
N ARG A 98 11.64 9.15 9.56
CA ARG A 98 10.89 8.34 10.52
C ARG A 98 9.40 8.69 10.52
N GLU A 99 9.08 9.97 10.68
CA GLU A 99 7.72 10.47 10.67
C GLU A 99 6.99 10.15 9.35
N ALA A 100 7.68 10.28 8.21
CA ALA A 100 7.11 9.95 6.91
C ALA A 100 6.79 8.45 6.76
N VAL A 101 7.66 7.58 7.31
CA VAL A 101 7.39 6.13 7.37
C VAL A 101 6.18 5.85 8.27
N GLU A 102 6.10 6.47 9.45
CA GLU A 102 4.95 6.30 10.35
C GLU A 102 3.62 6.74 9.71
N ASP A 103 3.66 7.73 8.81
CA ASP A 103 2.49 8.35 8.19
C ASP A 103 1.95 7.62 6.95
N HIS A 104 2.63 6.57 6.45
CA HIS A 104 2.23 5.92 5.18
C HIS A 104 0.89 5.18 5.28
N ARG A 105 0.52 4.71 6.46
CA ARG A 105 -0.65 3.86 6.69
C ARG A 105 -1.95 4.56 6.27
N ALA A 106 -2.78 3.87 5.45
CA ALA A 106 -4.02 4.44 4.91
C ALA A 106 -5.07 4.75 5.99
N SER A 107 -5.10 3.97 7.08
CA SER A 107 -6.01 4.13 8.23
C SER A 107 -5.46 5.09 9.31
N SER A 108 -4.37 5.80 9.05
CA SER A 108 -3.86 6.81 9.97
C SER A 108 -4.92 7.88 10.25
N GLY A 109 -5.16 8.18 11.51
CA GLY A 109 -6.18 9.15 11.95
C GLY A 109 -5.82 10.62 11.65
N HIS A 110 -4.64 10.88 11.07
CA HIS A 110 -4.14 12.22 10.74
C HIS A 110 -3.54 12.29 9.34
N ALA A 111 -3.44 13.51 8.81
CA ALA A 111 -2.71 13.76 7.57
C ALA A 111 -1.20 13.53 7.76
N PRO A 112 -0.48 13.07 6.72
CA PRO A 112 0.98 12.98 6.78
C PRO A 112 1.61 14.33 7.14
N ARG A 113 2.54 14.30 8.10
CA ARG A 113 3.19 15.48 8.71
C ARG A 113 4.06 16.27 7.74
N SER A 114 4.55 15.62 6.69
CA SER A 114 5.46 16.22 5.72
C SER A 114 5.08 15.88 4.28
N ILE A 115 5.66 16.60 3.31
CA ILE A 115 5.56 16.26 1.89
C ILE A 115 6.14 14.87 1.60
N TYR A 116 7.18 14.45 2.32
CA TYR A 116 7.77 13.12 2.21
C TYR A 116 6.76 12.02 2.59
N GLY A 117 6.05 12.19 3.71
CA GLY A 117 4.99 11.28 4.12
C GLY A 117 3.84 11.22 3.11
N ARG A 118 3.45 12.37 2.52
CA ARG A 118 2.41 12.42 1.48
C ARG A 118 2.83 11.66 0.23
N ILE A 119 4.08 11.83 -0.22
CA ILE A 119 4.62 11.15 -1.42
C ILE A 119 4.58 9.63 -1.22
N VAL A 120 5.12 9.12 -0.11
CA VAL A 120 5.21 7.68 0.11
C VAL A 120 3.83 7.07 0.41
N ALA A 121 3.01 7.73 1.22
CA ALA A 121 1.63 7.30 1.46
C ALA A 121 0.80 7.27 0.17
N GLU A 122 1.01 8.19 -0.77
CA GLU A 122 0.36 8.20 -2.07
C GLU A 122 0.89 7.10 -2.99
N ALA A 123 2.20 6.89 -3.01
CA ALA A 123 2.87 5.89 -3.84
C ALA A 123 2.52 4.45 -3.41
N ASP A 124 2.35 4.21 -2.11
CA ASP A 124 1.95 2.92 -1.57
C ASP A 124 0.51 2.53 -1.95
N ARG A 125 -0.36 3.50 -2.22
CA ARG A 125 -1.73 3.24 -2.65
C ARG A 125 -1.77 2.75 -4.09
N CYS A 126 -2.27 1.52 -4.29
CA CYS A 126 -2.60 1.00 -5.61
C CYS A 126 -4.12 1.07 -5.80
N ILE A 127 -4.60 2.02 -6.60
CA ILE A 127 -6.04 2.24 -6.85
C ILE A 127 -6.40 1.78 -8.28
N ASP A 128 -6.11 0.52 -8.57
CA ASP A 128 -6.62 -0.13 -9.77
C ASP A 128 -7.91 -0.89 -9.47
N THR A 129 -8.98 -0.58 -10.21
CA THR A 129 -10.32 -1.15 -9.97
C THR A 129 -10.33 -2.67 -10.04
N GLN A 130 -9.63 -3.26 -11.02
CA GLN A 130 -9.58 -4.71 -11.19
C GLN A 130 -8.84 -5.38 -10.03
N THR A 131 -7.69 -4.82 -9.65
CA THR A 131 -6.88 -5.32 -8.53
C THR A 131 -7.62 -5.23 -7.20
N ILE A 132 -8.28 -4.09 -6.92
CA ILE A 132 -9.07 -3.90 -5.70
C ILE A 132 -10.22 -4.90 -5.63
N LEU A 133 -11.00 -5.05 -6.71
CA LEU A 133 -12.09 -6.01 -6.76
C LEU A 133 -11.59 -7.43 -6.56
N ARG A 134 -10.51 -7.83 -7.25
CA ARG A 134 -9.92 -9.17 -7.14
C ARG A 134 -9.49 -9.48 -5.72
N ARG A 135 -8.71 -8.58 -5.08
CA ARG A 135 -8.29 -8.75 -3.68
C ARG A 135 -9.49 -8.86 -2.74
N THR A 136 -10.53 -8.06 -2.95
CA THR A 136 -11.75 -8.09 -2.13
C THR A 136 -12.53 -9.40 -2.29
N VAL A 137 -12.58 -9.96 -3.50
CA VAL A 137 -13.17 -11.28 -3.78
C VAL A 137 -12.34 -12.39 -3.13
N GLN A 138 -11.03 -12.41 -3.37
CA GLN A 138 -10.10 -13.40 -2.81
C GLN A 138 -10.17 -13.44 -1.28
N TYR A 139 -10.16 -12.26 -0.65
CA TYR A 139 -10.35 -12.17 0.81
C TYR A 139 -11.67 -12.80 1.25
N GLY A 140 -12.77 -12.51 0.56
CA GLY A 140 -14.06 -13.09 0.89
C GLY A 140 -14.08 -14.61 0.77
N LEU A 141 -13.56 -15.14 -0.34
CA LEU A 141 -13.48 -16.59 -0.55
C LEU A 141 -12.64 -17.29 0.52
N ALA A 142 -11.53 -16.66 0.94
CA ALA A 142 -10.64 -17.24 1.94
C ALA A 142 -11.21 -17.19 3.38
N HIS A 143 -11.87 -16.07 3.76
CA HIS A 143 -12.26 -15.83 5.15
C HIS A 143 -13.75 -16.01 5.43
N CYS A 144 -14.57 -16.06 4.40
CA CYS A 144 -16.02 -16.24 4.50
C CYS A 144 -16.51 -17.33 3.51
N PRO A 145 -15.93 -18.55 3.50
CA PRO A 145 -16.17 -19.54 2.45
C PRO A 145 -17.63 -20.07 2.41
N ALA A 146 -18.40 -19.84 3.49
CA ALA A 146 -19.80 -20.25 3.57
C ALA A 146 -20.77 -19.26 2.90
N LEU A 147 -20.31 -18.07 2.51
CA LEU A 147 -21.17 -17.07 1.87
C LEU A 147 -21.54 -17.49 0.43
N THR A 148 -22.78 -17.23 0.07
CA THR A 148 -23.26 -17.31 -1.33
C THR A 148 -22.62 -16.21 -2.17
N ARG A 149 -22.68 -16.36 -3.50
CA ARG A 149 -22.22 -15.31 -4.45
C ARG A 149 -22.87 -13.94 -4.16
N GLU A 150 -24.17 -13.92 -3.83
CA GLU A 150 -24.89 -12.68 -3.52
C GLU A 150 -24.37 -12.01 -2.25
N GLU A 151 -24.09 -12.80 -1.22
CA GLU A 151 -23.55 -12.30 0.04
C GLU A 151 -22.10 -11.81 -0.15
N HIS A 152 -21.28 -12.50 -0.97
CA HIS A 152 -19.96 -12.01 -1.36
C HIS A 152 -20.03 -10.69 -2.12
N PHE A 153 -21.00 -10.52 -3.04
CA PHE A 153 -21.20 -9.25 -3.73
C PHE A 153 -21.62 -8.13 -2.77
N ALA A 154 -22.57 -8.42 -1.85
CA ALA A 154 -23.02 -7.45 -0.86
C ALA A 154 -21.84 -6.98 0.02
N ARG A 155 -21.06 -7.92 0.55
CA ARG A 155 -19.85 -7.64 1.33
C ARG A 155 -18.82 -6.81 0.53
N CYS A 156 -18.55 -7.21 -0.71
CA CYS A 156 -17.63 -6.49 -1.60
C CYS A 156 -18.09 -5.04 -1.79
N ARG A 157 -19.37 -4.83 -2.11
CA ARG A 157 -19.93 -3.49 -2.29
C ARG A 157 -19.85 -2.64 -1.03
N GLU A 158 -20.16 -3.21 0.13
CA GLU A 158 -20.06 -2.53 1.42
C GLU A 158 -18.64 -2.06 1.72
N HIS A 159 -17.66 -2.96 1.55
CA HIS A 159 -16.25 -2.63 1.71
C HIS A 159 -15.81 -1.49 0.77
N LEU A 160 -16.17 -1.58 -0.52
CA LEU A 160 -15.82 -0.54 -1.49
C LEU A 160 -16.47 0.81 -1.14
N GLN A 161 -17.72 0.81 -0.70
CA GLN A 161 -18.41 2.01 -0.26
C GLN A 161 -17.75 2.64 0.97
N HIS A 162 -17.42 1.83 1.97
CA HIS A 162 -16.82 2.30 3.21
C HIS A 162 -15.41 2.86 3.01
N LYS A 163 -14.61 2.26 2.13
CA LYS A 163 -13.21 2.67 1.92
C LYS A 163 -13.06 3.72 0.82
N TYR A 164 -13.67 3.51 -0.36
CA TYR A 164 -13.32 4.24 -1.59
C TYR A 164 -14.38 5.22 -2.10
N ALA A 165 -15.66 5.07 -1.71
CA ALA A 165 -16.72 5.98 -2.16
C ALA A 165 -16.50 7.43 -1.71
N GLU A 166 -17.29 8.36 -2.23
CA GLU A 166 -17.34 9.72 -1.70
C GLU A 166 -17.74 9.67 -0.22
N GLY A 167 -16.91 10.25 0.64
CA GLY A 167 -17.07 10.12 2.10
C GLY A 167 -16.45 8.88 2.73
N GLY A 168 -15.93 7.91 1.95
CA GLY A 168 -15.13 6.80 2.46
C GLY A 168 -13.87 7.28 3.17
N TYR A 169 -13.22 6.39 3.95
CA TYR A 169 -12.07 6.82 4.76
C TYR A 169 -10.77 7.00 3.98
N LEU A 170 -10.64 6.44 2.76
CA LEU A 170 -9.43 6.64 1.95
C LEU A 170 -9.25 8.12 1.61
N ARG A 171 -8.06 8.62 1.88
CA ARG A 171 -7.64 9.98 1.51
C ARG A 171 -6.45 9.91 0.55
N LEU A 172 -6.49 10.73 -0.47
CA LEU A 172 -5.35 11.03 -1.34
C LEU A 172 -4.74 12.35 -0.90
N TRP A 173 -3.42 12.41 -0.96
CA TRP A 173 -2.66 13.57 -0.46
C TRP A 173 -2.06 14.41 -1.57
N LEU A 174 -1.97 13.85 -2.79
CA LEU A 174 -1.38 14.47 -3.96
C LEU A 174 -2.40 14.45 -5.12
N PRO A 175 -3.16 15.54 -5.32
CA PRO A 175 -4.24 15.57 -6.31
C PRO A 175 -3.80 15.38 -7.75
N GLU A 176 -2.51 15.61 -8.06
CA GLU A 176 -1.90 15.41 -9.36
C GLU A 176 -1.38 13.99 -9.58
N SER A 177 -1.58 13.09 -8.63
CA SER A 177 -1.23 11.67 -8.77
C SER A 177 -2.20 10.94 -9.70
N ASP A 178 -1.72 9.85 -10.34
CA ASP A 178 -2.59 8.96 -11.11
C ASP A 178 -3.68 8.31 -10.25
N ASN A 179 -3.45 8.18 -8.95
CA ASN A 179 -4.43 7.66 -8.00
C ASN A 179 -5.73 8.50 -7.99
N ALA A 180 -5.64 9.82 -8.17
CA ALA A 180 -6.83 10.68 -8.22
C ALA A 180 -7.75 10.30 -9.38
N ARG A 181 -7.19 10.06 -10.58
CA ARG A 181 -7.94 9.60 -11.76
C ARG A 181 -8.49 8.19 -11.54
N GLN A 182 -7.66 7.28 -11.08
CA GLN A 182 -8.05 5.88 -10.82
C GLN A 182 -9.13 5.78 -9.74
N LEU A 183 -9.06 6.61 -8.68
CA LEU A 183 -10.11 6.67 -7.65
C LEU A 183 -11.43 7.22 -8.23
N ALA A 184 -11.39 8.19 -9.13
CA ALA A 184 -12.59 8.68 -9.80
C ALA A 184 -13.26 7.58 -10.64
N GLU A 185 -12.48 6.80 -11.40
CA GLU A 185 -12.96 5.65 -12.18
C GLU A 185 -13.57 4.57 -11.28
N LEU A 186 -12.94 4.24 -10.16
CA LEU A 186 -13.46 3.29 -9.17
C LEU A 186 -14.78 3.79 -8.55
N ARG A 187 -14.87 5.08 -8.21
CA ARG A 187 -16.08 5.69 -7.68
C ARG A 187 -17.25 5.64 -8.66
N GLU A 188 -16.98 5.83 -9.94
CA GLU A 188 -17.99 5.62 -10.99
C GLU A 188 -18.49 4.18 -11.01
N ALA A 189 -17.58 3.20 -10.92
CA ALA A 189 -17.98 1.79 -10.85
C ALA A 189 -18.79 1.47 -9.58
N ILE A 190 -18.45 2.07 -8.43
CA ILE A 190 -19.20 1.89 -7.17
C ILE A 190 -20.62 2.47 -7.27
N ARG A 191 -20.80 3.61 -7.96
CA ARG A 191 -22.11 4.25 -8.17
C ARG A 191 -23.00 3.45 -9.14
N ASP A 192 -22.41 2.86 -10.18
CA ASP A 192 -23.11 2.02 -11.15
C ASP A 192 -23.16 0.56 -10.66
N ARG A 193 -24.25 0.20 -9.97
CA ARG A 193 -24.44 -1.13 -9.38
C ARG A 193 -24.37 -2.25 -10.44
N GLU A 194 -24.86 -2.02 -11.65
CA GLU A 194 -24.86 -3.04 -12.71
C GLU A 194 -23.44 -3.24 -13.27
N ARG A 195 -22.70 -2.15 -13.48
CA ARG A 195 -21.28 -2.21 -13.87
C ARG A 195 -20.45 -2.92 -12.80
N LEU A 196 -20.63 -2.54 -11.54
CA LEU A 196 -19.92 -3.17 -10.41
C LEU A 196 -20.25 -4.67 -10.34
N ARG A 197 -21.53 -5.04 -10.55
CA ARG A 197 -21.94 -6.43 -10.56
C ARG A 197 -21.27 -7.22 -11.68
N ARG A 198 -21.25 -6.72 -12.91
CA ARG A 198 -20.56 -7.38 -14.03
C ARG A 198 -19.07 -7.58 -13.77
N LEU A 199 -18.38 -6.57 -13.20
CA LEU A 199 -16.97 -6.66 -12.85
C LEU A 199 -16.72 -7.71 -11.75
N PHE A 200 -17.57 -7.70 -10.72
CA PHE A 200 -17.51 -8.66 -9.63
C PHE A 200 -17.72 -10.10 -10.14
N ASP A 201 -18.78 -10.35 -10.93
CA ASP A 201 -19.10 -11.68 -11.42
C ASP A 201 -17.96 -12.25 -12.28
N ALA A 202 -17.38 -11.45 -13.17
CA ALA A 202 -16.25 -11.88 -14.00
C ALA A 202 -15.02 -12.28 -13.15
N ILE A 203 -14.73 -11.51 -12.10
CA ILE A 203 -13.62 -11.81 -11.19
C ILE A 203 -13.96 -13.03 -10.33
N PHE A 204 -15.16 -13.09 -9.77
CA PHE A 204 -15.60 -14.20 -8.93
C PHE A 204 -15.53 -15.53 -9.68
N ASP A 205 -16.00 -15.56 -10.94
CA ASP A 205 -15.91 -16.76 -11.80
C ASP A 205 -14.45 -17.16 -12.06
N ALA A 206 -13.58 -16.20 -12.35
CA ALA A 206 -12.15 -16.47 -12.57
C ALA A 206 -11.47 -17.06 -11.31
N GLU A 207 -11.73 -16.49 -10.13
CA GLU A 207 -11.14 -16.95 -8.88
C GLU A 207 -11.70 -18.31 -8.43
N THR A 208 -12.99 -18.59 -8.66
CA THR A 208 -13.60 -19.88 -8.29
C THR A 208 -13.30 -20.99 -9.29
N SER A 209 -13.12 -20.68 -10.60
CA SER A 209 -12.74 -21.66 -11.62
C SER A 209 -11.25 -22.03 -11.54
N GLY A 210 -10.38 -21.11 -11.09
CA GLY A 210 -8.94 -21.36 -10.90
C GLY A 210 -8.61 -22.17 -9.66
N SER A 211 -9.50 -22.24 -8.66
CA SER A 211 -9.26 -22.96 -7.40
C SER A 211 -9.50 -24.48 -7.47
N ALA A 212 -9.89 -25.02 -8.62
CA ALA A 212 -9.97 -26.48 -8.84
C ALA A 212 -8.61 -27.20 -8.90
N GLY A 213 -7.48 -26.49 -8.79
CA GLY A 213 -6.13 -27.04 -8.94
C GLY A 213 -5.05 -26.56 -7.96
N GLY A 214 -5.35 -25.78 -6.93
CA GLY A 214 -4.32 -25.23 -6.03
C GLY A 214 -4.78 -25.14 -4.58
N THR A 215 -3.95 -25.59 -3.64
CA THR A 215 -4.11 -25.42 -2.21
C THR A 215 -4.15 -23.92 -1.86
N PRO A 216 -5.10 -23.43 -1.02
CA PRO A 216 -5.15 -22.02 -0.70
C PRO A 216 -3.92 -21.60 0.10
N ASP A 217 -3.18 -20.64 -0.43
CA ASP A 217 -2.11 -19.95 0.31
C ASP A 217 -2.74 -19.09 1.42
N ARG A 218 -2.34 -19.34 2.66
CA ARG A 218 -2.92 -18.78 3.88
C ARG A 218 -2.55 -17.32 4.17
N THR A 219 -1.96 -16.58 3.24
CA THR A 219 -1.21 -15.35 3.52
C THR A 219 -1.89 -14.01 3.17
N GLU A 220 -3.12 -13.98 2.65
CA GLU A 220 -3.76 -12.70 2.22
C GLU A 220 -4.71 -12.04 3.24
N ALA A 221 -4.45 -12.17 4.53
CA ALA A 221 -5.37 -11.74 5.61
C ALA A 221 -5.34 -10.25 6.00
N GLY A 222 -4.79 -9.34 5.19
CA GLY A 222 -4.29 -8.07 5.73
C GLY A 222 -5.11 -6.81 5.56
N GLU A 223 -5.81 -6.59 4.48
CA GLU A 223 -6.44 -5.28 4.24
C GLU A 223 -7.89 -5.13 4.73
N ALA A 224 -8.60 -6.22 5.00
CA ALA A 224 -10.01 -6.12 5.42
C ALA A 224 -10.21 -6.12 6.94
N ALA A 225 -9.17 -6.31 7.75
CA ALA A 225 -9.26 -6.22 9.22
C ALA A 225 -9.29 -4.77 9.75
N GLU A 226 -9.07 -3.76 8.91
CA GLU A 226 -9.07 -2.35 9.31
C GLU A 226 -10.48 -1.71 9.42
N ALA A 227 -11.55 -2.48 9.23
CA ALA A 227 -12.94 -1.99 9.22
C ALA A 227 -13.76 -2.48 10.43
N ARG A 228 -13.16 -2.52 11.64
CA ARG A 228 -13.93 -2.65 12.89
C ARG A 228 -13.50 -1.61 13.89
#